data_2723280b037f883c2b9d303300d105dd
#
_entry.id   2723280b037f883c2b9d303300d105dd
#
_cell.length_a   1.000
_cell.length_b   1.000
_cell.length_c   1.000
_cell.angle_alpha   90.00
_cell.angle_beta   90.00
_cell.angle_gamma   90.00
#
_symmetry.space_group_name_H-M   'P 1'
#
loop_
_entity.id
_entity.type
_entity.pdbx_description
1 polymer ?
#
loop_
_entity_poly.entity_id
_entity_poly.type
_entity_poly.pdbx_seq_one_letter_code
_entity_poly.pdbx_strand_id
1 'polypeptide(L)'
;MFNVGQVYNRRTDIHGRYKGQQYGGIATPAAHPYVFIFTSDAGEEFGYSDGFSADGTFRYTGEGQEGDMQMTKGNLAIFEHKNNLKEILLFESVSTGLVRFVGVCNYICHHIEQRPDKNDQLRDAIIFHLDIVPQSIGDTIQTPKMSYLTKPTKSKSLKQLRDIALASTPLKASPKEQLTHVKYRSDAIKFYAKKRADGTCEGCEIASPFEAKSGPYLEVHHLTRLADGGADCPENVIALCPNCHREAHYSINATEFNSQLKEKALKIEEELL
;
A
#
# COMPACT_ATOMS: atom_id res chain seq x y z
N MET A 1 -17.15 0.05 -21.00
CA MET A 1 -15.76 0.19 -20.59
C MET A 1 -15.53 1.65 -20.31
N PHE A 2 -14.80 2.03 -19.27
CA PHE A 2 -14.51 3.43 -18.97
C PHE A 2 -13.23 3.86 -19.70
N ASN A 3 -13.21 5.12 -20.17
CA ASN A 3 -12.04 5.70 -20.84
C ASN A 3 -11.31 6.65 -19.89
N VAL A 4 -10.01 6.51 -19.77
CA VAL A 4 -9.17 7.38 -18.92
C VAL A 4 -9.33 8.84 -19.29
N GLY A 5 -9.50 9.72 -18.30
CA GLY A 5 -9.73 11.14 -18.46
C GLY A 5 -11.17 11.55 -18.76
N GLN A 6 -12.04 10.63 -19.14
CA GLN A 6 -13.46 10.91 -19.41
C GLN A 6 -14.24 11.10 -18.11
N VAL A 7 -15.18 12.07 -18.15
CA VAL A 7 -16.06 12.37 -17.03
C VAL A 7 -17.38 11.61 -17.17
N TYR A 8 -17.85 11.07 -16.06
CA TYR A 8 -19.06 10.26 -15.94
C TYR A 8 -19.95 10.79 -14.82
N ASN A 9 -21.26 10.65 -14.97
CA ASN A 9 -22.19 10.88 -13.87
C ASN A 9 -22.17 9.64 -12.95
N ARG A 10 -21.73 9.84 -11.70
CA ARG A 10 -21.59 8.75 -10.73
C ARG A 10 -22.89 7.98 -10.52
N ARG A 11 -24.02 8.70 -10.44
CA ARG A 11 -25.32 8.09 -10.14
C ARG A 11 -25.89 7.32 -11.34
N THR A 12 -25.89 7.92 -12.54
CA THR A 12 -26.52 7.32 -13.72
C THR A 12 -25.63 6.37 -14.45
N ASP A 13 -24.37 6.76 -14.70
CA ASP A 13 -23.48 6.01 -15.58
C ASP A 13 -22.74 4.87 -14.83
N ILE A 14 -22.49 5.05 -13.52
CA ILE A 14 -21.82 4.03 -12.71
C ILE A 14 -22.86 3.24 -11.92
N HIS A 15 -23.52 3.84 -10.93
CA HIS A 15 -24.43 3.09 -10.06
C HIS A 15 -25.74 2.69 -10.76
N GLY A 16 -26.21 3.47 -11.73
CA GLY A 16 -27.37 3.11 -12.57
C GLY A 16 -27.12 1.82 -13.35
N ARG A 17 -25.93 1.66 -13.88
CA ARG A 17 -25.53 0.50 -14.72
C ARG A 17 -25.02 -0.67 -13.90
N TYR A 18 -24.12 -0.44 -12.96
CA TYR A 18 -23.41 -1.51 -12.24
C TYR A 18 -24.00 -1.81 -10.86
N LYS A 19 -24.90 -0.96 -10.37
CA LYS A 19 -25.45 -1.04 -9.02
C LYS A 19 -24.39 -0.82 -7.94
N GLY A 20 -24.55 -1.44 -6.80
CA GLY A 20 -23.66 -1.24 -5.65
C GLY A 20 -24.03 -0.02 -4.81
N GLN A 21 -23.26 0.22 -3.79
CA GLN A 21 -23.45 1.29 -2.82
C GLN A 21 -23.23 2.66 -3.48
N GLN A 22 -24.19 3.57 -3.31
CA GLN A 22 -24.15 4.90 -3.96
C GLN A 22 -23.39 5.96 -3.15
N TYR A 23 -23.22 5.73 -1.86
CA TYR A 23 -22.58 6.65 -0.93
C TYR A 23 -21.26 6.03 -0.42
N GLY A 24 -20.33 6.91 -0.04
CA GLY A 24 -18.99 6.50 0.43
C GLY A 24 -17.94 6.41 -0.66
N GLY A 25 -16.69 6.18 -0.26
CA GLY A 25 -15.52 6.15 -1.15
C GLY A 25 -15.36 4.84 -1.92
N ILE A 26 -15.90 3.71 -1.40
CA ILE A 26 -15.73 2.39 -2.01
C ILE A 26 -17.09 1.78 -2.33
N ALA A 27 -17.28 1.27 -3.55
CA ALA A 27 -18.48 0.57 -3.96
C ALA A 27 -18.14 -0.79 -4.59
N THR A 28 -18.79 -1.86 -4.11
CA THR A 28 -18.52 -3.25 -4.50
C THR A 28 -19.78 -3.91 -5.04
N PRO A 29 -20.16 -3.68 -6.33
CA PRO A 29 -21.35 -4.31 -6.90
C PRO A 29 -21.22 -5.83 -6.89
N ALA A 30 -22.26 -6.51 -6.41
CA ALA A 30 -22.24 -7.97 -6.25
C ALA A 30 -22.26 -8.72 -7.61
N ALA A 31 -22.94 -8.14 -8.62
CA ALA A 31 -23.13 -8.78 -9.93
C ALA A 31 -22.03 -8.45 -10.95
N HIS A 32 -21.01 -7.67 -10.56
CA HIS A 32 -19.96 -7.23 -11.47
C HIS A 32 -18.58 -7.40 -10.83
N PRO A 33 -17.55 -7.72 -11.63
CA PRO A 33 -16.20 -7.98 -11.13
C PRO A 33 -15.41 -6.68 -10.90
N TYR A 34 -16.02 -5.70 -10.22
CA TYR A 34 -15.41 -4.40 -9.99
C TYR A 34 -15.43 -4.01 -8.51
N VAL A 35 -14.41 -3.25 -8.13
CA VAL A 35 -14.37 -2.43 -6.93
C VAL A 35 -14.18 -1.00 -7.40
N PHE A 36 -15.21 -0.17 -7.30
CA PHE A 36 -15.13 1.26 -7.61
C PHE A 36 -14.59 1.99 -6.39
N ILE A 37 -13.57 2.79 -6.58
CA ILE A 37 -13.04 3.71 -5.56
C ILE A 37 -13.14 5.14 -6.06
N PHE A 38 -13.58 6.02 -5.16
CA PHE A 38 -13.82 7.43 -5.45
C PHE A 38 -13.00 8.28 -4.50
N THR A 39 -12.18 9.16 -5.05
CA THR A 39 -11.41 10.14 -4.29
C THR A 39 -11.92 11.55 -4.54
N SER A 40 -11.76 12.44 -3.56
CA SER A 40 -12.12 13.86 -3.67
C SER A 40 -11.35 14.67 -2.63
N ASP A 41 -11.05 15.92 -2.95
CA ASP A 41 -10.44 16.89 -2.04
C ASP A 41 -11.33 17.18 -0.81
N ALA A 42 -12.66 16.97 -0.93
CA ALA A 42 -13.59 17.10 0.19
C ALA A 42 -13.38 16.05 1.30
N GLY A 43 -12.53 15.05 1.09
CA GLY A 43 -12.14 14.08 2.11
C GLY A 43 -11.15 14.61 3.16
N GLU A 44 -10.45 15.70 2.88
CA GLU A 44 -9.43 16.27 3.79
C GLU A 44 -10.02 16.67 5.14
N GLU A 45 -11.27 17.17 5.18
CA GLU A 45 -11.99 17.48 6.43
C GLU A 45 -12.19 16.27 7.36
N PHE A 46 -12.05 15.03 6.82
CA PHE A 46 -12.21 13.78 7.56
C PHE A 46 -10.88 13.01 7.72
N GLY A 47 -9.74 13.68 7.54
CA GLY A 47 -8.42 13.07 7.62
C GLY A 47 -8.09 12.14 6.44
N TYR A 48 -8.82 12.23 5.32
CA TYR A 48 -8.50 11.53 4.08
C TYR A 48 -7.53 12.38 3.25
N SER A 49 -6.36 11.82 2.95
CA SER A 49 -5.34 12.47 2.12
C SER A 49 -4.96 11.49 1.00
N ASP A 50 -5.83 11.45 -0.01
CA ASP A 50 -5.60 10.62 -1.19
C ASP A 50 -4.73 11.38 -2.20
N GLY A 51 -3.89 10.69 -2.95
CA GLY A 51 -3.08 11.33 -3.97
C GLY A 51 -1.92 10.50 -4.47
N PHE A 52 -1.22 11.04 -5.47
CA PHE A 52 -0.01 10.41 -5.99
C PHE A 52 1.17 10.66 -5.05
N SER A 53 1.87 9.59 -4.70
CA SER A 53 3.17 9.66 -4.06
C SER A 53 4.27 9.97 -5.08
N ALA A 54 5.43 10.42 -4.61
CA ALA A 54 6.57 10.73 -5.47
C ALA A 54 7.11 9.52 -6.27
N ASP A 55 6.84 8.31 -5.79
CA ASP A 55 7.17 7.05 -6.47
C ASP A 55 6.18 6.65 -7.58
N GLY A 56 5.10 7.45 -7.78
CA GLY A 56 4.07 7.21 -8.79
C GLY A 56 2.93 6.29 -8.34
N THR A 57 2.96 5.78 -7.11
CA THR A 57 1.83 5.05 -6.54
C THR A 57 0.71 6.00 -6.12
N PHE A 58 -0.53 5.54 -6.13
CA PHE A 58 -1.66 6.30 -5.62
C PHE A 58 -1.99 5.85 -4.20
N ARG A 59 -1.91 6.76 -3.24
CA ARG A 59 -2.31 6.54 -1.85
C ARG A 59 -3.82 6.75 -1.74
N TYR A 60 -4.52 5.75 -1.24
CA TYR A 60 -5.97 5.79 -1.04
C TYR A 60 -6.33 5.44 0.41
N THR A 61 -7.02 6.34 1.08
CA THR A 61 -7.46 6.13 2.46
C THR A 61 -8.68 5.21 2.49
N GLY A 62 -8.62 4.16 3.28
CA GLY A 62 -9.70 3.19 3.44
C GLY A 62 -11.00 3.78 3.99
N GLU A 63 -12.08 3.00 3.96
CA GLU A 63 -13.36 3.41 4.53
C GLU A 63 -13.44 3.19 6.03
N GLY A 64 -14.09 4.10 6.72
CA GLY A 64 -14.34 4.15 8.16
C GLY A 64 -14.38 5.61 8.60
N GLN A 65 -15.44 6.05 9.28
CA GLN A 65 -15.60 7.46 9.68
C GLN A 65 -15.34 7.69 11.18
N GLU A 66 -15.45 6.65 12.00
CA GLU A 66 -15.26 6.71 13.46
C GLU A 66 -14.42 5.54 13.93
N GLY A 67 -13.48 5.82 14.83
CA GLY A 67 -12.57 4.84 15.43
C GLY A 67 -11.67 4.15 14.42
N ASP A 68 -10.95 3.13 14.85
CA ASP A 68 -9.99 2.40 14.04
C ASP A 68 -10.63 1.75 12.81
N MET A 69 -10.04 1.98 11.64
CA MET A 69 -10.49 1.34 10.41
C MET A 69 -10.25 -0.18 10.47
N GLN A 70 -11.24 -0.93 10.02
CA GLN A 70 -11.18 -2.38 10.00
C GLN A 70 -10.99 -2.89 8.56
N MET A 71 -10.25 -3.99 8.40
CA MET A 71 -10.09 -4.68 7.11
C MET A 71 -11.35 -5.50 6.80
N THR A 72 -12.48 -4.80 6.61
CA THR A 72 -13.81 -5.38 6.32
C THR A 72 -14.45 -4.66 5.14
N LYS A 73 -15.56 -5.15 4.62
CA LYS A 73 -16.39 -4.52 3.56
C LYS A 73 -15.55 -4.02 2.38
N GLY A 74 -15.56 -2.71 2.11
CA GLY A 74 -14.83 -2.09 1.01
C GLY A 74 -13.30 -2.19 1.17
N ASN A 75 -12.78 -2.05 2.38
CA ASN A 75 -11.34 -2.24 2.65
C ASN A 75 -10.91 -3.66 2.31
N LEU A 76 -11.65 -4.68 2.74
CA LEU A 76 -11.40 -6.07 2.40
C LEU A 76 -11.55 -6.33 0.89
N ALA A 77 -12.49 -5.65 0.23
CA ALA A 77 -12.68 -5.81 -1.20
C ALA A 77 -11.50 -5.27 -2.02
N ILE A 78 -10.84 -4.19 -1.57
CA ILE A 78 -9.59 -3.71 -2.17
C ILE A 78 -8.47 -4.71 -1.92
N PHE A 79 -8.30 -5.16 -0.67
CA PHE A 79 -7.26 -6.10 -0.28
C PHE A 79 -7.34 -7.43 -1.03
N GLU A 80 -8.55 -8.00 -1.14
CA GLU A 80 -8.79 -9.30 -1.78
C GLU A 80 -9.18 -9.22 -3.25
N HIS A 81 -9.08 -8.07 -3.91
CA HIS A 81 -9.61 -7.88 -5.27
C HIS A 81 -9.10 -8.94 -6.26
N LYS A 82 -7.82 -9.33 -6.17
CA LYS A 82 -7.23 -10.37 -7.03
C LYS A 82 -7.77 -11.75 -6.75
N ASN A 83 -7.91 -12.11 -5.46
CA ASN A 83 -8.46 -13.40 -5.04
C ASN A 83 -9.91 -13.55 -5.51
N ASN A 84 -10.66 -12.46 -5.50
CA ASN A 84 -12.06 -12.39 -5.92
C ASN A 84 -12.24 -12.08 -7.41
N LEU A 85 -11.16 -12.07 -8.21
CA LEU A 85 -11.14 -11.75 -9.64
C LEU A 85 -11.84 -10.42 -9.97
N LYS A 86 -11.65 -9.41 -9.14
CA LYS A 86 -12.20 -8.06 -9.32
C LYS A 86 -11.13 -7.07 -9.73
N GLU A 87 -11.52 -6.12 -10.59
CA GLU A 87 -10.70 -4.97 -10.96
C GLU A 87 -11.03 -3.76 -10.08
N ILE A 88 -10.01 -3.07 -9.59
CA ILE A 88 -10.17 -1.79 -8.88
C ILE A 88 -10.20 -0.68 -9.93
N LEU A 89 -11.26 0.14 -9.91
CA LEU A 89 -11.48 1.24 -10.83
C LEU A 89 -11.47 2.56 -10.05
N LEU A 90 -10.45 3.39 -10.29
CA LEU A 90 -10.25 4.68 -9.60
C LEU A 90 -10.96 5.80 -10.35
N PHE A 91 -11.74 6.57 -9.60
CA PHE A 91 -12.41 7.78 -10.05
C PHE A 91 -12.09 8.96 -9.14
N GLU A 92 -11.80 10.10 -9.74
CA GLU A 92 -11.59 11.38 -9.08
C GLU A 92 -12.85 12.24 -9.19
N SER A 93 -13.29 12.86 -8.11
CA SER A 93 -14.42 13.78 -8.12
C SER A 93 -14.05 15.06 -8.84
N VAL A 94 -14.85 15.48 -9.82
CA VAL A 94 -14.67 16.72 -10.58
C VAL A 94 -15.63 17.81 -10.09
N SER A 95 -16.86 17.42 -9.81
CA SER A 95 -17.90 18.27 -9.22
C SER A 95 -19.01 17.39 -8.66
N THR A 96 -20.02 17.99 -8.04
CA THR A 96 -21.13 17.26 -7.44
C THR A 96 -21.75 16.27 -8.43
N GLY A 97 -21.61 14.97 -8.12
CA GLY A 97 -22.16 13.87 -8.93
C GLY A 97 -21.38 13.55 -10.21
N LEU A 98 -20.32 14.29 -10.55
CA LEU A 98 -19.46 14.03 -11.71
C LEU A 98 -18.08 13.54 -11.26
N VAL A 99 -17.63 12.45 -11.88
CA VAL A 99 -16.35 11.83 -11.58
C VAL A 99 -15.58 11.54 -12.86
N ARG A 100 -14.26 11.74 -12.81
CA ARG A 100 -13.34 11.43 -13.90
C ARG A 100 -12.74 10.04 -13.67
N PHE A 101 -12.75 9.20 -14.68
CA PHE A 101 -12.05 7.92 -14.60
C PHE A 101 -10.54 8.15 -14.71
N VAL A 102 -9.81 7.74 -13.68
CA VAL A 102 -8.35 7.86 -13.61
C VAL A 102 -7.66 6.62 -14.19
N GLY A 103 -8.16 5.43 -13.88
CA GLY A 103 -7.59 4.19 -14.40
C GLY A 103 -8.00 2.94 -13.63
N VAL A 104 -7.54 1.81 -14.14
CA VAL A 104 -7.59 0.52 -13.44
C VAL A 104 -6.40 0.46 -12.48
N CYS A 105 -6.63 0.01 -11.25
CA CYS A 105 -5.60 -0.09 -10.24
C CYS A 105 -5.33 -1.52 -9.81
N ASN A 106 -4.10 -1.78 -9.40
CA ASN A 106 -3.71 -2.96 -8.65
C ASN A 106 -3.39 -2.57 -7.21
N TYR A 107 -3.90 -3.32 -6.26
CA TYR A 107 -3.43 -3.24 -4.88
C TYR A 107 -1.99 -3.74 -4.81
N ILE A 108 -1.11 -2.92 -4.23
CA ILE A 108 0.29 -3.25 -3.95
C ILE A 108 0.41 -3.69 -2.50
N CYS A 109 0.13 -2.76 -1.59
CA CYS A 109 0.26 -2.93 -0.15
C CYS A 109 -0.64 -1.92 0.58
N HIS A 110 -0.64 -1.98 1.91
CA HIS A 110 -1.22 -0.96 2.79
C HIS A 110 -0.39 -0.85 4.06
N HIS A 111 -0.52 0.27 4.74
CA HIS A 111 0.01 0.48 6.08
C HIS A 111 -1.04 1.16 6.96
N ILE A 112 -0.76 1.21 8.25
CA ILE A 112 -1.61 1.89 9.21
C ILE A 112 -0.95 3.21 9.61
N GLU A 113 -1.72 4.29 9.54
CA GLU A 113 -1.29 5.65 9.88
C GLU A 113 -2.26 6.27 10.87
N GLN A 114 -1.73 7.02 11.86
CA GLN A 114 -2.58 7.75 12.81
C GLN A 114 -3.18 8.97 12.11
N ARG A 115 -4.51 9.00 12.03
CA ARG A 115 -5.27 10.08 11.41
C ARG A 115 -6.47 10.48 12.26
N PRO A 116 -6.91 11.74 12.24
CA PRO A 116 -8.16 12.10 12.88
C PRO A 116 -9.35 11.38 12.24
N ASP A 117 -10.34 11.05 13.03
CA ASP A 117 -11.66 10.62 12.56
C ASP A 117 -12.60 11.83 12.40
N LYS A 118 -13.87 11.61 12.06
CA LYS A 118 -14.86 12.69 11.91
C LYS A 118 -15.14 13.49 13.20
N ASN A 119 -14.69 13.01 14.37
CA ASN A 119 -14.83 13.65 15.66
C ASN A 119 -13.49 14.19 16.18
N ASP A 120 -12.48 14.34 15.30
CA ASP A 120 -11.11 14.74 15.60
C ASP A 120 -10.39 13.82 16.61
N GLN A 121 -10.85 12.56 16.75
CA GLN A 121 -10.16 11.56 17.56
C GLN A 121 -9.12 10.84 16.70
N LEU A 122 -7.89 10.73 17.20
CA LEU A 122 -6.85 9.95 16.54
C LEU A 122 -7.25 8.48 16.46
N ARG A 123 -7.08 7.88 15.29
CA ARG A 123 -7.41 6.49 15.00
C ARG A 123 -6.40 5.84 14.08
N ASP A 124 -6.39 4.52 14.05
CA ASP A 124 -5.67 3.73 13.04
C ASP A 124 -6.42 3.79 11.70
N ALA A 125 -5.87 4.54 10.73
CA ALA A 125 -6.38 4.63 9.37
C ALA A 125 -5.61 3.67 8.45
N ILE A 126 -6.33 2.95 7.57
CA ILE A 126 -5.73 2.07 6.55
C ILE A 126 -5.42 2.90 5.31
N ILE A 127 -4.15 2.98 4.93
CA ILE A 127 -3.71 3.67 3.72
C ILE A 127 -3.28 2.62 2.69
N PHE A 128 -4.04 2.50 1.61
CA PHE A 128 -3.74 1.60 0.50
C PHE A 128 -2.78 2.25 -0.48
N HIS A 129 -1.79 1.50 -0.95
CA HIS A 129 -0.93 1.85 -2.07
C HIS A 129 -1.41 1.12 -3.31
N LEU A 130 -1.76 1.87 -4.33
CA LEU A 130 -2.33 1.37 -5.57
C LEU A 130 -1.43 1.74 -6.75
N ASP A 131 -1.17 0.78 -7.63
CA ASP A 131 -0.49 1.01 -8.91
C ASP A 131 -1.55 1.21 -10.00
N ILE A 132 -1.47 2.34 -10.73
CA ILE A 132 -2.38 2.61 -11.84
C ILE A 132 -1.84 1.94 -13.09
N VAL A 133 -2.60 1.01 -13.61
CA VAL A 133 -2.25 0.29 -14.85
C VAL A 133 -2.42 1.23 -16.03
N PRO A 134 -1.36 1.54 -16.80
CA PRO A 134 -1.48 2.35 -18.00
C PRO A 134 -2.43 1.69 -19.00
N GLN A 135 -3.52 2.37 -19.37
CA GLN A 135 -4.35 1.94 -20.49
C GLN A 135 -3.69 2.43 -21.77
N SER A 136 -3.05 1.51 -22.51
CA SER A 136 -2.53 1.81 -23.84
C SER A 136 -3.69 2.08 -24.78
N ILE A 137 -3.74 3.27 -25.34
CA ILE A 137 -4.61 3.57 -26.47
C ILE A 137 -4.02 2.83 -27.68
N GLY A 138 -4.55 1.62 -27.95
CA GLY A 138 -4.38 0.96 -29.24
C GLY A 138 -3.14 0.11 -29.49
N ASP A 139 -2.24 -0.10 -28.53
CA ASP A 139 -1.12 -1.03 -28.70
C ASP A 139 -1.20 -2.20 -27.72
N THR A 140 -0.92 -3.37 -28.26
CA THR A 140 -0.82 -4.63 -27.51
C THR A 140 0.12 -4.42 -26.31
N ILE A 141 -0.43 -4.41 -25.09
CA ILE A 141 0.38 -4.34 -23.87
C ILE A 141 1.34 -5.52 -23.92
N GLN A 142 2.59 -5.24 -24.26
CA GLN A 142 3.65 -6.14 -23.88
C GLN A 142 3.73 -6.05 -22.37
N THR A 143 3.15 -7.05 -21.69
CA THR A 143 3.43 -7.28 -20.26
C THR A 143 4.94 -7.16 -20.09
N PRO A 144 5.44 -6.29 -19.16
CA PRO A 144 6.87 -6.21 -18.93
C PRO A 144 7.37 -7.62 -18.69
N LYS A 145 8.24 -8.11 -19.61
CA LYS A 145 8.82 -9.43 -19.45
C LYS A 145 9.50 -9.46 -18.09
N MET A 146 9.34 -10.54 -17.34
CA MET A 146 9.95 -10.83 -16.05
C MET A 146 11.49 -10.60 -16.00
N SER A 147 12.10 -10.26 -17.13
CA SER A 147 13.50 -9.86 -17.28
C SER A 147 13.90 -8.62 -16.49
N TYR A 148 12.93 -7.78 -16.05
CA TYR A 148 13.22 -6.60 -15.23
C TYR A 148 13.29 -6.90 -13.73
N LEU A 149 12.79 -8.04 -13.28
CA LEU A 149 12.95 -8.50 -11.89
C LEU A 149 14.34 -9.15 -11.72
N THR A 150 15.36 -8.33 -11.76
CA THR A 150 16.68 -8.78 -11.33
C THR A 150 16.64 -9.06 -9.84
N LYS A 151 17.25 -10.20 -9.40
CA LYS A 151 17.31 -10.56 -7.97
C LYS A 151 17.69 -9.36 -7.11
N PRO A 152 16.95 -9.09 -6.01
CA PRO A 152 17.36 -8.06 -5.06
C PRO A 152 18.74 -8.46 -4.53
N THR A 153 19.67 -7.52 -4.64
CA THR A 153 21.06 -7.72 -4.21
C THR A 153 21.55 -6.47 -3.49
N LYS A 154 22.59 -6.61 -2.66
CA LYS A 154 23.22 -5.49 -1.96
C LYS A 154 23.75 -4.37 -2.90
N SER A 155 24.04 -4.70 -4.17
CA SER A 155 24.54 -3.76 -5.16
C SER A 155 23.47 -2.79 -5.69
N LYS A 156 22.17 -3.08 -5.47
CA LYS A 156 21.09 -2.20 -5.94
C LYS A 156 20.97 -0.95 -5.08
N SER A 157 20.61 0.17 -5.73
CA SER A 157 20.30 1.42 -5.03
C SER A 157 19.04 1.26 -4.14
N LEU A 158 18.87 2.17 -3.19
CA LEU A 158 17.69 2.21 -2.34
C LEU A 158 16.40 2.33 -3.17
N LYS A 159 16.39 3.24 -4.16
CA LYS A 159 15.29 3.40 -5.12
C LYS A 159 14.99 2.11 -5.88
N GLN A 160 16.00 1.43 -6.43
CA GLN A 160 15.80 0.17 -7.15
C GLN A 160 15.21 -0.93 -6.26
N LEU A 161 15.61 -1.01 -4.98
CA LEU A 161 15.04 -1.97 -4.04
C LEU A 161 13.59 -1.62 -3.70
N ARG A 162 13.27 -0.34 -3.54
CA ARG A 162 11.90 0.15 -3.34
C ARG A 162 11.02 -0.16 -4.55
N ASP A 163 11.48 0.13 -5.76
CA ASP A 163 10.74 -0.16 -7.00
C ASP A 163 10.41 -1.67 -7.14
N ILE A 164 11.35 -2.55 -6.78
CA ILE A 164 11.12 -4.00 -6.78
C ILE A 164 10.12 -4.41 -5.69
N ALA A 165 10.24 -3.81 -4.49
CA ALA A 165 9.34 -4.08 -3.37
C ALA A 165 7.89 -3.70 -3.69
N LEU A 166 7.70 -2.60 -4.41
CA LEU A 166 6.38 -2.08 -4.79
C LEU A 166 5.86 -2.65 -6.13
N ALA A 167 6.67 -3.43 -6.87
CA ALA A 167 6.26 -3.99 -8.15
C ALA A 167 5.02 -4.89 -8.01
N SER A 168 3.97 -4.58 -8.77
CA SER A 168 2.75 -5.38 -8.79
C SER A 168 2.98 -6.75 -9.46
N THR A 169 2.26 -7.77 -8.99
CA THR A 169 2.30 -9.10 -9.61
C THR A 169 1.47 -9.07 -10.89
N PRO A 170 1.98 -9.52 -12.05
CA PRO A 170 1.22 -9.54 -13.29
C PRO A 170 -0.08 -10.34 -13.18
N LEU A 171 -1.19 -9.77 -13.62
CA LEU A 171 -2.54 -10.37 -13.54
C LEU A 171 -2.65 -11.74 -14.27
N LYS A 172 -1.82 -11.95 -15.30
CA LYS A 172 -1.79 -13.18 -16.12
C LYS A 172 -0.64 -14.13 -15.77
N ALA A 173 0.04 -13.92 -14.65
CA ALA A 173 1.14 -14.78 -14.24
C ALA A 173 0.62 -16.16 -13.75
N SER A 174 1.33 -17.22 -14.10
CA SER A 174 1.05 -18.57 -13.56
C SER A 174 1.28 -18.60 -12.04
N PRO A 175 0.71 -19.57 -11.30
CA PRO A 175 0.91 -19.68 -9.85
C PRO A 175 2.39 -19.72 -9.43
N LYS A 176 3.25 -20.36 -10.22
CA LYS A 176 4.70 -20.43 -9.97
C LYS A 176 5.36 -19.05 -10.17
N GLU A 177 4.96 -18.30 -11.17
CA GLU A 177 5.45 -16.93 -11.41
C GLU A 177 4.97 -15.99 -10.31
N GLN A 178 3.71 -16.09 -9.87
CA GLN A 178 3.17 -15.33 -8.76
C GLN A 178 3.96 -15.56 -7.47
N LEU A 179 4.24 -16.83 -7.13
CA LEU A 179 5.05 -17.17 -5.96
C LEU A 179 6.47 -16.62 -6.06
N THR A 180 7.07 -16.63 -7.25
CA THR A 180 8.40 -16.06 -7.51
C THR A 180 8.39 -14.55 -7.32
N HIS A 181 7.35 -13.84 -7.79
CA HIS A 181 7.17 -12.40 -7.58
C HIS A 181 7.05 -12.05 -6.10
N VAL A 182 6.20 -12.77 -5.36
CA VAL A 182 6.03 -12.56 -3.91
C VAL A 182 7.36 -12.70 -3.19
N LYS A 183 8.13 -13.74 -3.51
CA LYS A 183 9.45 -13.96 -2.91
C LYS A 183 10.44 -12.84 -3.24
N TYR A 184 10.49 -12.38 -4.50
CA TYR A 184 11.39 -11.28 -4.88
C TYR A 184 11.03 -9.97 -4.18
N ARG A 185 9.75 -9.66 -4.02
CA ARG A 185 9.29 -8.50 -3.27
C ARG A 185 9.71 -8.59 -1.81
N SER A 186 9.43 -9.70 -1.15
CA SER A 186 9.81 -9.92 0.26
C SER A 186 11.32 -9.82 0.48
N ASP A 187 12.14 -10.36 -0.42
CA ASP A 187 13.60 -10.21 -0.36
C ASP A 187 14.02 -8.75 -0.60
N ALA A 188 13.38 -8.04 -1.55
CA ALA A 188 13.67 -6.63 -1.83
C ALA A 188 13.37 -5.73 -0.62
N ILE A 189 12.25 -5.95 0.06
CA ILE A 189 11.87 -5.21 1.27
C ILE A 189 12.89 -5.39 2.39
N LYS A 190 13.38 -6.61 2.61
CA LYS A 190 14.42 -6.89 3.62
C LYS A 190 15.74 -6.18 3.27
N PHE A 191 16.14 -6.21 2.01
CA PHE A 191 17.33 -5.47 1.55
C PHE A 191 17.15 -3.97 1.63
N TYR A 192 15.96 -3.48 1.28
CA TYR A 192 15.60 -2.08 1.37
C TYR A 192 15.71 -1.57 2.80
N ALA A 193 15.00 -2.18 3.75
CA ALA A 193 15.01 -1.75 5.16
C ALA A 193 16.43 -1.74 5.75
N LYS A 194 17.23 -2.80 5.51
CA LYS A 194 18.62 -2.85 5.99
C LYS A 194 19.52 -1.81 5.33
N LYS A 195 19.31 -1.51 4.06
CA LYS A 195 20.07 -0.50 3.35
C LYS A 195 19.68 0.92 3.75
N ARG A 196 18.40 1.16 4.01
CA ARG A 196 17.86 2.41 4.55
C ARG A 196 18.47 2.72 5.92
N ALA A 197 18.52 1.72 6.78
CA ALA A 197 19.08 1.82 8.13
C ALA A 197 20.60 2.05 8.18
N ASP A 198 21.31 1.73 7.10
CA ASP A 198 22.77 1.93 6.95
C ASP A 198 23.60 1.52 8.19
N GLY A 199 23.30 0.37 8.74
CA GLY A 199 23.99 -0.18 9.91
C GLY A 199 23.56 0.40 11.27
N THR A 200 22.59 1.32 11.30
CA THR A 200 22.04 1.93 12.50
C THR A 200 20.65 1.38 12.78
N CYS A 201 20.37 1.01 14.02
CA CYS A 201 19.03 0.57 14.44
C CYS A 201 18.05 1.74 14.32
N GLU A 202 17.02 1.63 13.51
CA GLU A 202 16.03 2.69 13.31
C GLU A 202 15.14 2.89 14.55
N GLY A 203 15.11 1.94 15.49
CA GLY A 203 14.38 2.04 16.74
C GLY A 203 15.11 2.91 17.79
N CYS A 204 16.30 2.51 18.18
CA CYS A 204 17.10 3.19 19.22
C CYS A 204 18.21 4.11 18.71
N GLU A 205 18.40 4.18 17.39
CA GLU A 205 19.39 5.04 16.73
C GLU A 205 20.86 4.72 17.12
N ILE A 206 21.10 3.50 17.62
CA ILE A 206 22.44 3.02 17.96
C ILE A 206 22.95 2.12 16.84
N ALA A 207 24.26 2.17 16.58
CA ALA A 207 24.89 1.27 15.60
C ALA A 207 24.57 -0.20 15.88
N SER A 208 24.57 -1.02 14.84
CA SER A 208 24.32 -2.45 14.94
C SER A 208 25.29 -3.09 15.95
N PRO A 209 24.86 -4.08 16.77
CA PRO A 209 25.66 -4.61 17.87
C PRO A 209 26.91 -5.38 17.41
N PHE A 210 26.95 -5.85 16.16
CA PHE A 210 28.08 -6.56 15.59
C PHE A 210 27.98 -6.65 14.05
N GLU A 211 29.11 -6.94 13.43
CA GLU A 211 29.22 -7.27 12.01
C GLU A 211 28.98 -8.75 11.77
N ALA A 212 28.00 -9.06 10.93
CA ALA A 212 27.78 -10.39 10.40
C ALA A 212 28.48 -10.56 9.03
N LYS A 213 28.57 -11.78 8.51
CA LYS A 213 29.11 -12.05 7.15
C LYS A 213 28.40 -11.22 6.06
N SER A 214 27.20 -10.80 6.32
CA SER A 214 26.36 -10.01 5.40
C SER A 214 26.45 -8.50 5.59
N GLY A 215 27.25 -7.99 6.53
CA GLY A 215 27.34 -6.59 6.94
C GLY A 215 26.74 -6.38 8.34
N PRO A 216 26.47 -5.12 8.72
CA PRO A 216 25.88 -4.80 10.03
C PRO A 216 24.65 -5.66 10.34
N TYR A 217 24.58 -6.21 11.54
CA TYR A 217 23.50 -7.12 11.91
C TYR A 217 22.28 -6.34 12.41
N LEU A 218 21.27 -6.28 11.57
CA LEU A 218 19.94 -5.76 11.90
C LEU A 218 18.88 -6.78 11.48
N GLU A 219 17.78 -6.81 12.19
CA GLU A 219 16.61 -7.65 11.94
C GLU A 219 15.46 -6.78 11.38
N VAL A 220 14.77 -7.26 10.35
CA VAL A 220 13.63 -6.54 9.77
C VAL A 220 12.37 -6.94 10.52
N HIS A 221 11.72 -5.95 11.10
CA HIS A 221 10.47 -6.09 11.85
C HIS A 221 9.30 -5.53 11.04
N HIS A 222 8.19 -6.29 10.95
CA HIS A 222 6.94 -5.80 10.36
C HIS A 222 6.11 -5.11 11.45
N LEU A 223 5.84 -3.83 11.26
CA LEU A 223 5.10 -2.97 12.19
C LEU A 223 3.65 -3.45 12.41
N THR A 224 3.03 -3.93 11.33
CA THR A 224 1.83 -4.75 11.39
C THR A 224 2.19 -6.11 10.85
N ARG A 225 1.99 -7.18 11.64
CA ARG A 225 2.41 -8.52 11.26
C ARG A 225 1.67 -8.99 10.01
N LEU A 226 2.36 -9.70 9.12
CA LEU A 226 1.75 -10.26 7.91
C LEU A 226 0.55 -11.18 8.23
N ALA A 227 0.61 -11.91 9.35
CA ALA A 227 -0.49 -12.77 9.81
C ALA A 227 -1.73 -11.99 10.26
N ASP A 228 -1.57 -10.73 10.63
CA ASP A 228 -2.66 -9.82 11.05
C ASP A 228 -3.11 -8.90 9.90
N GLY A 229 -2.79 -9.28 8.66
CA GLY A 229 -3.14 -8.52 7.46
C GLY A 229 -2.18 -7.37 7.13
N GLY A 230 -1.03 -7.28 7.80
CA GLY A 230 0.01 -6.32 7.47
C GLY A 230 0.56 -6.54 6.06
N ALA A 231 0.93 -5.45 5.41
CA ALA A 231 1.49 -5.51 4.06
C ALA A 231 3.00 -5.70 4.08
N ASP A 232 3.51 -6.36 3.06
CA ASP A 232 4.95 -6.48 2.80
C ASP A 232 5.38 -5.29 1.92
N CYS A 233 5.60 -4.12 2.54
CA CYS A 233 5.94 -2.85 1.87
C CYS A 233 6.92 -2.02 2.71
N PRO A 234 7.65 -1.06 2.08
CA PRO A 234 8.62 -0.20 2.76
C PRO A 234 8.11 0.49 4.01
N GLU A 235 6.88 0.99 3.98
CA GLU A 235 6.24 1.75 5.05
C GLU A 235 5.83 0.87 6.25
N ASN A 236 5.71 -0.45 6.05
CA ASN A 236 5.34 -1.41 7.10
C ASN A 236 6.52 -2.18 7.68
N VAL A 237 7.76 -1.80 7.37
CA VAL A 237 8.96 -2.46 7.88
C VAL A 237 9.95 -1.48 8.48
N ILE A 238 10.67 -1.94 9.51
CA ILE A 238 11.73 -1.19 10.17
C ILE A 238 12.91 -2.12 10.48
N ALA A 239 14.14 -1.61 10.38
CA ALA A 239 15.35 -2.39 10.68
C ALA A 239 15.81 -2.13 12.12
N LEU A 240 15.80 -3.15 12.94
CA LEU A 240 16.06 -3.08 14.38
C LEU A 240 17.28 -3.89 14.80
N CYS A 241 17.97 -3.44 15.85
CA CYS A 241 18.91 -4.32 16.56
C CYS A 241 18.12 -5.44 17.27
N PRO A 242 18.77 -6.55 17.64
CA PRO A 242 18.10 -7.67 18.32
C PRO A 242 17.36 -7.27 19.60
N ASN A 243 17.85 -6.31 20.34
CA ASN A 243 17.21 -5.85 21.58
C ASN A 243 15.87 -5.14 21.27
N CYS A 244 15.87 -4.15 20.38
CA CYS A 244 14.64 -3.45 19.99
C CYS A 244 13.64 -4.39 19.31
N HIS A 245 14.12 -5.35 18.51
CA HIS A 245 13.26 -6.36 17.88
C HIS A 245 12.59 -7.27 18.92
N ARG A 246 13.33 -7.70 19.95
CA ARG A 246 12.77 -8.46 21.05
C ARG A 246 11.82 -7.62 21.91
N GLU A 247 12.15 -6.36 22.18
CA GLU A 247 11.28 -5.43 22.88
C GLU A 247 9.95 -5.25 22.16
N ALA A 248 9.95 -5.05 20.85
CA ALA A 248 8.75 -4.93 20.03
C ALA A 248 7.83 -6.17 20.12
N HIS A 249 8.38 -7.35 20.40
CA HIS A 249 7.61 -8.59 20.49
C HIS A 249 7.21 -9.00 21.91
N TYR A 250 8.02 -8.71 22.93
CA TYR A 250 7.89 -9.36 24.23
C TYR A 250 7.83 -8.40 25.42
N SER A 251 8.04 -7.10 25.23
CA SER A 251 7.92 -6.12 26.31
C SER A 251 6.49 -6.00 26.81
N ILE A 252 6.31 -5.69 28.08
CA ILE A 252 5.01 -5.27 28.65
C ILE A 252 4.46 -4.02 27.96
N ASN A 253 5.34 -3.20 27.38
CA ASN A 253 5.02 -1.97 26.64
C ASN A 253 5.11 -2.17 25.12
N ALA A 254 5.06 -3.43 24.63
CA ALA A 254 5.25 -3.74 23.20
C ALA A 254 4.29 -2.95 22.29
N THR A 255 3.04 -2.76 22.70
CA THR A 255 2.05 -1.99 21.93
C THR A 255 2.45 -0.54 21.74
N GLU A 256 2.85 0.13 22.82
CA GLU A 256 3.30 1.53 22.78
C GLU A 256 4.60 1.66 21.96
N PHE A 257 5.55 0.76 22.20
CA PHE A 257 6.82 0.74 21.47
C PHE A 257 6.60 0.54 19.96
N ASN A 258 5.72 -0.39 19.55
CA ASN A 258 5.38 -0.56 18.14
C ASN A 258 4.69 0.69 17.54
N SER A 259 3.88 1.43 18.28
CA SER A 259 3.33 2.71 17.81
C SER A 259 4.42 3.73 17.53
N GLN A 260 5.40 3.87 18.43
CA GLN A 260 6.55 4.75 18.22
C GLN A 260 7.40 4.32 17.02
N LEU A 261 7.59 3.01 16.80
CA LEU A 261 8.30 2.48 15.65
C LEU A 261 7.56 2.78 14.33
N LYS A 262 6.22 2.73 14.33
CA LYS A 262 5.39 3.11 13.16
C LYS A 262 5.62 4.57 12.77
N GLU A 263 5.54 5.49 13.74
CA GLU A 263 5.79 6.91 13.51
C GLU A 263 7.20 7.17 12.96
N LYS A 264 8.22 6.49 13.52
CA LYS A 264 9.59 6.59 13.03
C LYS A 264 9.74 6.09 11.59
N ALA A 265 9.17 4.94 11.27
CA ALA A 265 9.25 4.38 9.92
C ALA A 265 8.59 5.28 8.87
N LEU A 266 7.42 5.84 9.17
CA LEU A 266 6.72 6.78 8.30
C LEU A 266 7.56 8.04 8.07
N LYS A 267 8.10 8.64 9.15
CA LYS A 267 8.95 9.82 9.05
C LYS A 267 10.19 9.58 8.20
N ILE A 268 10.85 8.43 8.38
CA ILE A 268 12.03 8.05 7.57
C ILE A 268 11.65 7.94 6.09
N GLU A 269 10.50 7.32 5.77
CA GLU A 269 10.03 7.21 4.39
C GLU A 269 9.67 8.56 3.77
N GLU A 270 9.04 9.45 4.53
CA GLU A 270 8.72 10.82 4.08
C GLU A 270 9.97 11.65 3.76
N GLU A 271 11.06 11.46 4.52
CA GLU A 271 12.34 12.16 4.28
C GLU A 271 13.10 11.62 3.06
N LEU A 272 12.77 10.42 2.59
CA LEU A 272 13.43 9.75 1.45
C LEU A 272 12.71 9.96 0.12
N LEU A 273 11.45 10.40 0.14
CA LEU A 273 10.60 10.63 -1.02
C LEU A 273 10.65 12.09 -1.46
#